data_655e35ce2ebadccd6a4538023d74232e
#
_entry.id   655e35ce2ebadccd6a4538023d74232e
#
_cell.length_a   1.000
_cell.length_b   1.000
_cell.length_c   1.000
_cell.angle_alpha   90.00
_cell.angle_beta   90.00
_cell.angle_gamma   90.00
#
_symmetry.space_group_name_H-M   'P 1'
#
loop_
_entity.id
_entity.type
_entity.pdbx_description
1 polymer ?
#
loop_
_entity_poly.entity_id
_entity_poly.type
_entity_poly.pdbx_seq_one_letter_code
_entity_poly.pdbx_strand_id
1 'polypeptide(L)'
;MFAPGRPLRLVSSRALGLAIPAAALVAGVTIAQLDGGADFLTALAAVATPLLAAGAGWARGWRLPWLPALCVPPLYAVAWLRPEAWSSDLAGVVLIGGACLAITGLVAGVAPRSWLTAGLVLLVVLDVILVWGERQVEPTMNALQAAAPPTIGRPLPELQQVDFGSATMGWLDFAAPALLGLLVQRRFAAGVATGLAAALWGLLLLATSPIAATPPVLVGLVVGRTRRGRLPILSSPLRSRTHEWIHSRRLDAPKPPGS
;
A
#
# COMPACT_ATOMS: atom_id res chain seq x y z
N MET A 1 -2.84 28.75 4.56
CA MET A 1 -3.46 27.92 3.51
C MET A 1 -2.37 26.97 3.02
N PHE A 2 -2.23 25.78 3.66
CA PHE A 2 -1.18 24.81 3.29
C PHE A 2 -1.62 24.11 2.02
N ALA A 3 -0.81 24.19 0.98
CA ALA A 3 -1.02 23.44 -0.24
C ALA A 3 -1.04 21.93 0.11
N PRO A 4 -1.97 21.12 -0.45
CA PRO A 4 -1.98 19.69 -0.24
C PRO A 4 -0.62 19.14 -0.64
N GLY A 5 0.08 18.50 0.31
CA GLY A 5 1.43 18.04 0.15
C GLY A 5 1.57 17.19 -1.12
N ARG A 6 2.32 17.69 -2.09
CA ARG A 6 2.76 16.89 -3.22
C ARG A 6 3.57 15.74 -2.65
N PRO A 7 3.30 14.49 -3.04
CA PRO A 7 4.14 13.37 -2.62
C PRO A 7 5.58 13.70 -2.93
N LEU A 8 6.44 13.58 -1.92
CA LEU A 8 7.87 13.83 -2.03
C LEU A 8 8.42 12.94 -3.16
N ARG A 9 8.69 13.53 -4.32
CA ARG A 9 9.41 12.87 -5.41
C ARG A 9 10.90 12.88 -5.07
N LEU A 10 11.30 12.02 -4.13
CA LEU A 10 12.67 11.97 -3.61
C LEU A 10 13.68 11.48 -4.66
N VAL A 11 13.36 10.46 -5.42
CA VAL A 11 14.20 9.93 -6.52
C VAL A 11 13.31 9.12 -7.47
N SER A 12 13.35 9.37 -8.76
CA SER A 12 12.68 8.55 -9.76
C SER A 12 13.58 7.37 -10.16
N SER A 13 13.67 6.34 -9.32
CA SER A 13 14.39 5.12 -9.66
C SER A 13 13.43 4.07 -10.20
N ARG A 14 13.67 3.65 -11.43
CA ARG A 14 12.85 2.61 -12.09
C ARG A 14 12.93 1.25 -11.38
N ALA A 15 14.05 0.94 -10.77
CA ALA A 15 14.29 -0.34 -10.09
C ALA A 15 13.56 -0.46 -8.73
N LEU A 16 13.27 0.67 -8.04
CA LEU A 16 12.70 0.64 -6.68
C LEU A 16 11.28 0.02 -6.65
N GLY A 17 10.49 0.23 -7.70
CA GLY A 17 9.14 -0.35 -7.78
C GLY A 17 9.12 -1.88 -7.82
N LEU A 18 10.23 -2.50 -8.23
CA LEU A 18 10.41 -3.95 -8.28
C LEU A 18 11.20 -4.44 -7.06
N ALA A 19 12.28 -3.74 -6.72
CA ALA A 19 13.20 -4.17 -5.68
C ALA A 19 12.61 -4.05 -4.27
N ILE A 20 11.85 -2.99 -3.97
CA ILE A 20 11.32 -2.78 -2.62
C ILE A 20 10.37 -3.90 -2.17
N PRO A 21 9.33 -4.29 -2.92
CA PRO A 21 8.43 -5.37 -2.50
C PRO A 21 9.16 -6.71 -2.35
N ALA A 22 10.04 -7.04 -3.31
CA ALA A 22 10.80 -8.28 -3.26
C ALA A 22 11.78 -8.30 -2.07
N ALA A 23 12.53 -7.22 -1.86
CA ALA A 23 13.46 -7.11 -0.74
C ALA A 23 12.75 -7.15 0.62
N ALA A 24 11.59 -6.47 0.76
CA ALA A 24 10.82 -6.48 1.99
C ALA A 24 10.32 -7.89 2.33
N LEU A 25 9.80 -8.63 1.33
CA LEU A 25 9.33 -10.00 1.53
C LEU A 25 10.48 -10.94 1.92
N VAL A 26 11.57 -10.93 1.14
CA VAL A 26 12.74 -11.79 1.41
C VAL A 26 13.36 -11.44 2.77
N ALA A 27 13.54 -10.14 3.06
CA ALA A 27 14.10 -9.71 4.34
C ALA A 27 13.21 -10.14 5.51
N GLY A 28 11.87 -9.95 5.41
CA GLY A 28 10.93 -10.35 6.45
C GLY A 28 11.01 -11.84 6.77
N VAL A 29 10.95 -12.69 5.73
CA VAL A 29 11.07 -14.15 5.87
C VAL A 29 12.44 -14.54 6.46
N THR A 30 13.53 -13.94 5.95
CA THR A 30 14.90 -14.25 6.43
C THR A 30 15.07 -13.83 7.88
N ILE A 31 14.62 -12.62 8.25
CA ILE A 31 14.75 -12.12 9.63
C ILE A 31 13.95 -13.00 10.60
N ALA A 32 12.73 -13.42 10.21
CA ALA A 32 11.89 -14.26 11.06
C ALA A 32 12.52 -15.65 11.36
N GLN A 33 13.41 -16.12 10.52
CA GLN A 33 14.15 -17.39 10.70
C GLN A 33 15.42 -17.25 11.54
N LEU A 34 15.85 -16.02 11.87
CA LEU A 34 17.01 -15.79 12.74
C LEU A 34 16.60 -15.87 14.21
N ASP A 35 17.54 -16.27 15.07
CA ASP A 35 17.33 -16.28 16.51
C ASP A 35 16.92 -14.88 17.01
N GLY A 36 15.76 -14.78 17.67
CA GLY A 36 15.17 -13.51 18.09
C GLY A 36 14.64 -12.61 16.97
N GLY A 37 14.68 -13.08 15.71
CA GLY A 37 14.19 -12.29 14.57
C GLY A 37 12.70 -12.07 14.60
N ALA A 38 11.93 -13.06 15.04
CA ALA A 38 10.47 -12.95 15.20
C ALA A 38 10.12 -11.91 16.28
N ASP A 39 10.80 -11.91 17.40
CA ASP A 39 10.62 -10.93 18.47
C ASP A 39 10.95 -9.51 17.98
N PHE A 40 12.02 -9.37 17.20
CA PHE A 40 12.38 -8.09 16.58
C PHE A 40 11.30 -7.59 15.62
N LEU A 41 10.78 -8.45 14.75
CA LEU A 41 9.72 -8.07 13.81
C LEU A 41 8.43 -7.70 14.54
N THR A 42 8.07 -8.42 15.60
CA THR A 42 6.93 -8.13 16.45
C THR A 42 7.08 -6.77 17.13
N ALA A 43 8.25 -6.50 17.75
CA ALA A 43 8.56 -5.22 18.36
C ALA A 43 8.53 -4.07 17.33
N LEU A 44 9.12 -4.29 16.16
CA LEU A 44 9.13 -3.32 15.07
C LEU A 44 7.70 -3.03 14.59
N ALA A 45 6.87 -4.05 14.41
CA ALA A 45 5.48 -3.88 13.99
C ALA A 45 4.67 -3.10 15.01
N ALA A 46 4.82 -3.41 16.31
CA ALA A 46 4.11 -2.75 17.39
C ALA A 46 4.38 -1.23 17.45
N VAL A 47 5.57 -0.78 17.03
CA VAL A 47 5.94 0.64 17.00
C VAL A 47 5.72 1.26 15.63
N ALA A 48 6.15 0.59 14.56
CA ALA A 48 6.12 1.16 13.21
C ALA A 48 4.71 1.25 12.63
N THR A 49 3.85 0.25 12.92
CA THR A 49 2.48 0.23 12.38
C THR A 49 1.66 1.46 12.78
N PRO A 50 1.54 1.84 14.07
CA PRO A 50 0.79 3.02 14.44
C PRO A 50 1.38 4.32 13.87
N LEU A 51 2.72 4.44 13.81
CA LEU A 51 3.37 5.62 13.23
C LEU A 51 3.10 5.75 11.72
N LEU A 52 3.19 4.66 11.00
CA LEU A 52 2.88 4.64 9.56
C LEU A 52 1.39 4.86 9.31
N ALA A 53 0.50 4.26 10.11
CA ALA A 53 -0.94 4.49 10.00
C ALA A 53 -1.29 5.97 10.20
N ALA A 54 -0.64 6.64 11.16
CA ALA A 54 -0.81 8.09 11.35
C ALA A 54 -0.37 8.89 10.12
N GLY A 55 0.67 8.44 9.42
CA GLY A 55 1.18 9.08 8.20
C GLY A 55 0.37 8.77 6.92
N ALA A 56 -0.60 7.85 6.96
CA ALA A 56 -1.31 7.38 5.78
C ALA A 56 -2.00 8.49 4.98
N GLY A 57 -2.61 9.46 5.66
CA GLY A 57 -3.28 10.59 5.03
C GLY A 57 -2.33 11.50 4.26
N TRP A 58 -1.14 11.75 4.80
CA TRP A 58 -0.09 12.53 4.12
C TRP A 58 0.49 11.80 2.92
N ALA A 59 0.84 10.53 3.10
CA ALA A 59 1.39 9.71 2.04
C ALA A 59 0.44 9.54 0.84
N ARG A 60 -0.87 9.56 1.09
CA ARG A 60 -1.92 9.46 0.07
C ARG A 60 -2.42 10.80 -0.46
N GLY A 61 -1.99 11.91 0.13
CA GLY A 61 -2.44 13.26 -0.25
C GLY A 61 -3.94 13.49 0.01
N TRP A 62 -4.47 12.99 1.12
CA TRP A 62 -5.88 13.17 1.50
C TRP A 62 -6.17 14.64 1.83
N ARG A 63 -7.42 15.06 1.65
CA ARG A 63 -7.86 16.42 1.99
C ARG A 63 -7.70 16.74 3.47
N LEU A 64 -7.87 15.73 4.32
CA LEU A 64 -7.68 15.80 5.78
C LEU A 64 -6.55 14.84 6.18
N PRO A 65 -5.27 15.19 5.92
CA PRO A 65 -4.13 14.29 6.12
C PRO A 65 -3.88 13.96 7.60
N TRP A 66 -4.35 14.79 8.52
CA TRP A 66 -4.21 14.61 9.97
C TRP A 66 -5.25 13.66 10.58
N LEU A 67 -6.33 13.34 9.85
CA LEU A 67 -7.42 12.51 10.38
C LEU A 67 -6.93 11.11 10.81
N PRO A 68 -6.11 10.38 10.03
CA PRO A 68 -5.54 9.11 10.49
C PRO A 68 -4.74 9.25 11.79
N ALA A 69 -3.95 10.31 11.92
CA ALA A 69 -3.14 10.55 13.12
C ALA A 69 -4.01 10.68 14.39
N LEU A 70 -5.21 11.26 14.30
CA LEU A 70 -6.15 11.32 15.43
C LEU A 70 -6.83 9.99 15.72
N CYS A 71 -7.06 9.15 14.71
CA CYS A 71 -7.71 7.84 14.88
C CYS A 71 -6.76 6.77 15.44
N VAL A 72 -5.46 6.89 15.23
CA VAL A 72 -4.48 5.87 15.64
C VAL A 72 -4.41 5.66 17.15
N PRO A 73 -4.31 6.67 18.03
CA PRO A 73 -4.22 6.45 19.47
C PRO A 73 -5.41 5.64 20.05
N PRO A 74 -6.69 5.97 19.75
CA PRO A 74 -7.81 5.19 20.26
C PRO A 74 -7.84 3.76 19.69
N LEU A 75 -7.49 3.56 18.39
CA LEU A 75 -7.42 2.23 17.80
C LEU A 75 -6.32 1.38 18.45
N TYR A 76 -5.15 1.98 18.66
CA TYR A 76 -4.05 1.30 19.33
C TYR A 76 -4.41 0.94 20.77
N ALA A 77 -5.08 1.84 21.49
CA ALA A 77 -5.55 1.57 22.85
C ALA A 77 -6.57 0.42 22.88
N VAL A 78 -7.50 0.34 21.91
CA VAL A 78 -8.45 -0.78 21.80
C VAL A 78 -7.72 -2.08 21.54
N ALA A 79 -6.76 -2.10 20.60
CA ALA A 79 -5.95 -3.29 20.30
C ALA A 79 -5.14 -3.76 21.53
N TRP A 80 -4.62 -2.83 22.33
CA TRP A 80 -3.79 -3.14 23.50
C TRP A 80 -4.59 -3.56 24.74
N LEU A 81 -5.72 -2.88 25.01
CA LEU A 81 -6.46 -3.08 26.27
C LEU A 81 -7.41 -4.28 26.24
N ARG A 82 -7.81 -4.75 25.06
CA ARG A 82 -8.77 -5.84 24.87
C ARG A 82 -8.31 -6.84 23.80
N PRO A 83 -7.16 -7.50 23.95
CA PRO A 83 -6.55 -8.32 22.90
C PRO A 83 -7.43 -9.48 22.44
N GLU A 84 -8.30 -10.02 23.31
CA GLU A 84 -9.18 -11.15 22.99
C GLU A 84 -10.53 -10.72 22.39
N ALA A 85 -10.78 -9.41 22.23
CA ALA A 85 -12.05 -8.93 21.71
C ALA A 85 -11.96 -8.76 20.17
N TRP A 86 -13.02 -9.12 19.44
CA TRP A 86 -13.13 -8.88 18.00
C TRP A 86 -12.85 -7.42 17.59
N SER A 87 -13.08 -6.47 18.51
CA SER A 87 -12.76 -5.06 18.32
C SER A 87 -11.25 -4.81 18.22
N SER A 88 -10.42 -5.63 18.86
CA SER A 88 -8.97 -5.61 18.75
C SER A 88 -8.52 -5.99 17.35
N ASP A 89 -9.09 -7.05 16.78
CA ASP A 89 -8.79 -7.51 15.42
C ASP A 89 -9.15 -6.44 14.40
N LEU A 90 -10.34 -5.83 14.54
CA LEU A 90 -10.73 -4.70 13.69
C LEU A 90 -9.79 -3.50 13.83
N ALA A 91 -9.39 -3.16 15.05
CA ALA A 91 -8.42 -2.08 15.27
C ALA A 91 -7.07 -2.41 14.62
N GLY A 92 -6.60 -3.66 14.74
CA GLY A 92 -5.40 -4.18 14.08
C GLY A 92 -5.49 -4.04 12.55
N VAL A 93 -6.59 -4.49 11.95
CA VAL A 93 -6.85 -4.36 10.49
C VAL A 93 -6.74 -2.91 10.03
N VAL A 94 -7.37 -1.96 10.75
CA VAL A 94 -7.35 -0.55 10.38
C VAL A 94 -5.94 0.03 10.54
N LEU A 95 -5.20 -0.34 11.59
CA LEU A 95 -3.83 0.10 11.82
C LEU A 95 -2.88 -0.45 10.74
N ILE A 96 -2.92 -1.76 10.46
CA ILE A 96 -2.09 -2.39 9.43
C ILE A 96 -2.46 -1.86 8.04
N GLY A 97 -3.75 -1.77 7.74
CA GLY A 97 -4.24 -1.20 6.48
C GLY A 97 -3.77 0.25 6.29
N GLY A 98 -3.85 1.07 7.34
CA GLY A 98 -3.32 2.44 7.36
C GLY A 98 -1.82 2.48 7.10
N ALA A 99 -1.04 1.62 7.77
CA ALA A 99 0.40 1.51 7.59
C ALA A 99 0.75 1.10 6.14
N CYS A 100 0.04 0.11 5.58
CA CYS A 100 0.22 -0.30 4.18
C CYS A 100 -0.14 0.81 3.20
N LEU A 101 -1.18 1.61 3.49
CA LEU A 101 -1.51 2.80 2.72
C LEU A 101 -0.39 3.84 2.75
N ALA A 102 0.24 4.07 3.89
CA ALA A 102 1.38 4.99 4.00
C ALA A 102 2.57 4.49 3.19
N ILE A 103 3.01 3.25 3.41
CA ILE A 103 4.15 2.66 2.70
C ILE A 103 3.94 2.68 1.19
N THR A 104 2.79 2.20 0.71
CA THR A 104 2.49 2.17 -0.73
C THR A 104 2.40 3.57 -1.32
N GLY A 105 1.89 4.56 -0.56
CA GLY A 105 1.89 5.96 -0.94
C GLY A 105 3.29 6.53 -1.11
N LEU A 106 4.20 6.25 -0.17
CA LEU A 106 5.60 6.65 -0.22
C LEU A 106 6.33 6.00 -1.40
N VAL A 107 6.19 4.69 -1.58
CA VAL A 107 6.79 3.95 -2.70
C VAL A 107 6.27 4.47 -4.05
N ALA A 108 4.97 4.79 -4.16
CA ALA A 108 4.41 5.38 -5.37
C ALA A 108 4.91 6.81 -5.64
N GLY A 109 5.37 7.54 -4.62
CA GLY A 109 6.03 8.83 -4.77
C GLY A 109 7.42 8.74 -5.41
N VAL A 110 8.07 7.58 -5.29
CA VAL A 110 9.45 7.34 -5.76
C VAL A 110 9.48 6.58 -7.08
N ALA A 111 8.66 5.54 -7.25
CA ALA A 111 8.70 4.62 -8.38
C ALA A 111 7.67 4.95 -9.47
N PRO A 112 8.01 4.79 -10.77
CA PRO A 112 7.06 4.91 -11.87
C PRO A 112 5.96 3.84 -11.81
N ARG A 113 4.76 4.18 -12.30
CA ARG A 113 3.60 3.25 -12.28
C ARG A 113 3.84 1.90 -12.97
N SER A 114 4.62 1.89 -14.05
CA SER A 114 4.94 0.64 -14.76
C SER A 114 5.73 -0.33 -13.87
N TRP A 115 6.69 0.19 -13.12
CA TRP A 115 7.51 -0.60 -12.20
C TRP A 115 6.74 -1.02 -10.96
N LEU A 116 5.85 -0.17 -10.44
CA LEU A 116 4.93 -0.55 -9.37
C LEU A 116 4.00 -1.69 -9.80
N THR A 117 3.53 -1.65 -11.06
CA THR A 117 2.71 -2.75 -11.60
C THR A 117 3.52 -4.05 -11.71
N ALA A 118 4.77 -3.97 -12.20
CA ALA A 118 5.65 -5.13 -12.26
C ALA A 118 5.99 -5.65 -10.84
N GLY A 119 6.21 -4.74 -9.88
CA GLY A 119 6.42 -5.08 -8.48
C GLY A 119 5.21 -5.77 -7.85
N LEU A 120 3.98 -5.31 -8.16
CA LEU A 120 2.76 -5.98 -7.68
C LEU A 120 2.62 -7.40 -8.25
N VAL A 121 2.88 -7.58 -9.55
CA VAL A 121 2.85 -8.91 -10.17
C VAL A 121 3.92 -9.82 -9.55
N LEU A 122 5.15 -9.31 -9.37
CA LEU A 122 6.23 -10.05 -8.73
C LEU A 122 5.86 -10.45 -7.30
N LEU A 123 5.26 -9.55 -6.53
CA LEU A 123 4.81 -9.83 -5.17
C LEU A 123 3.81 -10.99 -5.14
N VAL A 124 2.83 -11.00 -6.06
CA VAL A 124 1.87 -12.11 -6.17
C VAL A 124 2.56 -13.43 -6.54
N VAL A 125 3.51 -13.39 -7.48
CA VAL A 125 4.27 -14.59 -7.87
C VAL A 125 5.09 -15.13 -6.70
N LEU A 126 5.76 -14.25 -5.96
CA LEU A 126 6.54 -14.63 -4.79
C LEU A 126 5.66 -15.21 -3.67
N ASP A 127 4.49 -14.61 -3.43
CA ASP A 127 3.53 -15.13 -2.45
C ASP A 127 3.10 -16.57 -2.81
N VAL A 128 2.74 -16.81 -4.07
CA VAL A 128 2.39 -18.15 -4.55
C VAL A 128 3.55 -19.16 -4.38
N ILE A 129 4.78 -18.74 -4.71
CA ILE A 129 5.96 -19.62 -4.57
C ILE A 129 6.22 -19.92 -3.10
N LEU A 130 6.18 -18.93 -2.20
CA LEU A 130 6.45 -19.12 -0.79
C LEU A 130 5.38 -19.97 -0.09
N VAL A 131 4.11 -19.78 -0.47
CA VAL A 131 3.00 -20.54 0.13
C VAL A 131 3.00 -21.99 -0.36
N TRP A 132 3.10 -22.21 -1.66
CA TRP A 132 2.90 -23.55 -2.24
C TRP A 132 4.20 -24.26 -2.68
N GLY A 133 5.23 -23.51 -3.04
CA GLY A 133 6.50 -24.07 -3.48
C GLY A 133 7.39 -24.48 -2.31
N GLU A 134 7.72 -23.51 -1.46
CA GLU A 134 8.71 -23.72 -0.40
C GLU A 134 8.07 -23.98 0.97
N ARG A 135 6.75 -23.77 1.12
CA ARG A 135 6.01 -23.88 2.37
C ARG A 135 6.64 -23.07 3.53
N GLN A 136 7.33 -21.98 3.19
CA GLN A 136 8.04 -21.13 4.16
C GLN A 136 7.10 -20.24 4.98
N VAL A 137 5.88 -20.02 4.50
CA VAL A 137 4.91 -19.14 5.19
C VAL A 137 4.49 -19.74 6.52
N GLU A 138 4.21 -21.04 6.57
CA GLU A 138 3.76 -21.72 7.80
C GLU A 138 4.80 -21.67 8.94
N PRO A 139 6.09 -22.02 8.73
CA PRO A 139 7.11 -21.84 9.76
C PRO A 139 7.31 -20.39 10.19
N THR A 140 7.26 -19.45 9.24
CA THR A 140 7.40 -18.02 9.52
C THR A 140 6.24 -17.50 10.37
N MET A 141 5.00 -17.86 10.03
CA MET A 141 3.81 -17.49 10.79
C MET A 141 3.84 -18.08 12.20
N ASN A 142 4.19 -19.37 12.33
CA ASN A 142 4.32 -20.01 13.63
C ASN A 142 5.41 -19.34 14.50
N ALA A 143 6.53 -18.94 13.91
CA ALA A 143 7.58 -18.20 14.60
C ALA A 143 7.09 -16.82 15.08
N LEU A 144 6.33 -16.10 14.24
CA LEU A 144 5.76 -14.81 14.59
C LEU A 144 4.67 -14.92 15.67
N GLN A 145 3.82 -15.95 15.59
CA GLN A 145 2.80 -16.22 16.63
C GLN A 145 3.42 -16.63 17.97
N ALA A 146 4.54 -17.36 17.94
CA ALA A 146 5.25 -17.76 19.15
C ALA A 146 6.12 -16.64 19.73
N ALA A 147 6.37 -15.56 18.99
CA ALA A 147 7.19 -14.45 19.43
C ALA A 147 6.53 -13.71 20.61
N ALA A 148 7.26 -13.57 21.69
CA ALA A 148 6.79 -12.79 22.84
C ALA A 148 6.83 -11.29 22.48
N PRO A 149 5.70 -10.57 22.50
CA PRO A 149 5.72 -9.14 22.31
C PRO A 149 6.51 -8.47 23.44
N PRO A 150 7.25 -7.39 23.15
CA PRO A 150 8.02 -6.68 24.17
C PRO A 150 7.11 -6.22 25.30
N THR A 151 7.42 -6.64 26.52
CA THR A 151 6.60 -6.38 27.70
C THR A 151 7.07 -5.12 28.43
N ILE A 152 6.22 -4.12 28.51
CA ILE A 152 6.29 -3.06 29.51
C ILE A 152 5.00 -3.18 30.34
N GLY A 153 4.94 -4.14 31.26
CA GLY A 153 3.79 -4.38 32.11
C GLY A 153 2.64 -5.17 31.48
N ARG A 154 2.23 -4.86 30.26
CA ARG A 154 1.33 -5.64 29.38
C ARG A 154 1.99 -5.87 28.03
N PRO A 155 1.78 -7.03 27.39
CA PRO A 155 2.27 -7.26 26.03
C PRO A 155 1.69 -6.21 25.08
N LEU A 156 2.53 -5.69 24.19
CA LEU A 156 2.09 -4.80 23.12
C LEU A 156 1.25 -5.62 22.11
N PRO A 157 0.31 -4.98 21.39
CA PRO A 157 -0.49 -5.67 20.40
C PRO A 157 0.39 -6.20 19.26
N GLU A 158 0.11 -7.41 18.84
CA GLU A 158 0.75 -8.01 17.67
C GLU A 158 0.20 -7.34 16.41
N LEU A 159 0.99 -6.44 15.80
CA LEU A 159 0.59 -5.69 14.60
C LEU A 159 1.34 -6.15 13.34
N GLN A 160 2.01 -7.30 13.36
CA GLN A 160 2.57 -7.95 12.18
C GLN A 160 1.54 -8.77 11.42
N GLN A 161 0.48 -9.21 12.08
CA GLN A 161 -0.61 -10.00 11.54
C GLN A 161 -1.91 -9.72 12.30
N VAL A 162 -3.03 -10.13 11.74
CA VAL A 162 -4.35 -10.10 12.38
C VAL A 162 -5.04 -11.41 12.15
N ASP A 163 -5.63 -11.96 13.19
CA ASP A 163 -6.41 -13.19 13.15
C ASP A 163 -7.90 -12.88 13.02
N PHE A 164 -8.56 -13.52 12.05
CA PHE A 164 -10.00 -13.51 11.89
C PHE A 164 -10.52 -14.94 11.95
N GLY A 165 -10.94 -15.35 13.11
CA GLY A 165 -11.39 -16.74 13.32
C GLY A 165 -10.26 -17.72 13.02
N SER A 166 -10.35 -18.47 11.92
CA SER A 166 -9.33 -19.42 11.48
C SER A 166 -8.36 -18.85 10.43
N ALA A 167 -8.53 -17.58 10.01
CA ALA A 167 -7.72 -16.95 8.98
C ALA A 167 -6.78 -15.95 9.61
N THR A 168 -5.48 -16.08 9.33
CA THR A 168 -4.44 -15.13 9.71
C THR A 168 -4.04 -14.31 8.49
N MET A 169 -4.08 -12.98 8.60
CA MET A 169 -3.71 -12.03 7.57
C MET A 169 -2.45 -11.28 7.96
N GLY A 170 -1.42 -11.36 7.10
CA GLY A 170 -0.17 -10.62 7.26
C GLY A 170 -0.13 -9.28 6.52
N TRP A 171 0.95 -8.54 6.66
CA TRP A 171 1.17 -7.25 6.00
C TRP A 171 1.00 -7.27 4.48
N LEU A 172 1.40 -8.36 3.83
CA LEU A 172 1.30 -8.49 2.37
C LEU A 172 -0.13 -8.50 1.87
N ASP A 173 -1.04 -9.08 2.65
CA ASP A 173 -2.47 -9.17 2.33
C ASP A 173 -3.12 -7.78 2.31
N PHE A 174 -2.57 -6.83 3.04
CA PHE A 174 -2.99 -5.42 3.03
C PHE A 174 -2.20 -4.56 2.03
N ALA A 175 -0.91 -4.83 1.85
CA ALA A 175 -0.05 -4.05 0.97
C ALA A 175 -0.42 -4.22 -0.51
N ALA A 176 -0.75 -5.45 -0.94
CA ALA A 176 -1.13 -5.73 -2.32
C ALA A 176 -2.39 -4.97 -2.77
N PRO A 177 -3.54 -5.02 -2.05
CA PRO A 177 -4.72 -4.21 -2.40
C PRO A 177 -4.49 -2.71 -2.21
N ALA A 178 -3.67 -2.28 -1.24
CA ALA A 178 -3.31 -0.88 -1.08
C ALA A 178 -2.53 -0.35 -2.29
N LEU A 179 -1.59 -1.13 -2.83
CA LEU A 179 -0.85 -0.81 -4.04
C LEU A 179 -1.76 -0.85 -5.27
N LEU A 180 -2.64 -1.85 -5.39
CA LEU A 180 -3.64 -1.92 -6.44
C LEU A 180 -4.47 -0.63 -6.50
N GLY A 181 -4.98 -0.16 -5.37
CA GLY A 181 -5.78 1.07 -5.29
C GLY A 181 -5.06 2.34 -5.79
N LEU A 182 -3.72 2.34 -5.84
CA LEU A 182 -2.91 3.41 -6.45
C LEU A 182 -2.74 3.27 -7.96
N LEU A 183 -2.68 2.02 -8.43
CA LEU A 183 -2.36 1.72 -9.82
C LEU A 183 -3.57 1.83 -10.75
N VAL A 184 -4.77 1.56 -10.22
CA VAL A 184 -6.00 1.50 -11.02
C VAL A 184 -6.73 2.83 -11.05
N GLN A 185 -7.40 3.10 -12.18
CA GLN A 185 -8.25 4.28 -12.33
C GLN A 185 -9.69 4.01 -11.87
N ARG A 186 -10.22 2.84 -12.18
CA ARG A 186 -11.57 2.39 -11.79
C ARG A 186 -11.52 1.67 -10.45
N ARG A 187 -11.26 2.41 -9.38
CA ARG A 187 -11.03 1.86 -8.03
C ARG A 187 -12.19 1.00 -7.53
N PHE A 188 -13.41 1.46 -7.70
CA PHE A 188 -14.60 0.72 -7.25
C PHE A 188 -14.74 -0.62 -8.01
N ALA A 189 -14.68 -0.61 -9.34
CA ALA A 189 -14.77 -1.83 -10.13
C ALA A 189 -13.63 -2.81 -9.83
N ALA A 190 -12.40 -2.30 -9.67
CA ALA A 190 -11.26 -3.11 -9.26
C ALA A 190 -11.45 -3.71 -7.87
N GLY A 191 -11.94 -2.92 -6.91
CA GLY A 191 -12.22 -3.39 -5.55
C GLY A 191 -13.28 -4.49 -5.52
N VAL A 192 -14.41 -4.29 -6.22
CA VAL A 192 -15.46 -5.31 -6.34
C VAL A 192 -14.93 -6.58 -7.01
N ALA A 193 -14.20 -6.44 -8.14
CA ALA A 193 -13.63 -7.59 -8.83
C ALA A 193 -12.62 -8.36 -7.97
N THR A 194 -11.76 -7.65 -7.23
CA THR A 194 -10.82 -8.27 -6.28
C THR A 194 -11.56 -8.99 -5.16
N GLY A 195 -12.58 -8.34 -4.57
CA GLY A 195 -13.36 -8.93 -3.47
C GLY A 195 -14.12 -10.20 -3.90
N LEU A 196 -14.78 -10.17 -5.07
CA LEU A 196 -15.46 -11.34 -5.62
C LEU A 196 -14.46 -12.47 -5.97
N ALA A 197 -13.32 -12.11 -6.56
CA ALA A 197 -12.27 -13.07 -6.85
C ALA A 197 -11.69 -13.68 -5.57
N ALA A 198 -11.48 -12.89 -4.52
CA ALA A 198 -11.00 -13.37 -3.22
C ALA A 198 -12.02 -14.30 -2.54
N ALA A 199 -13.30 -13.96 -2.58
CA ALA A 199 -14.36 -14.82 -2.05
C ALA A 199 -14.42 -16.15 -2.79
N LEU A 200 -14.39 -16.15 -4.12
CA LEU A 200 -14.36 -17.36 -4.94
C LEU A 200 -13.09 -18.17 -4.70
N TRP A 201 -11.94 -17.50 -4.63
CA TRP A 201 -10.65 -18.12 -4.35
C TRP A 201 -10.63 -18.82 -3.00
N GLY A 202 -11.12 -18.13 -1.94
CA GLY A 202 -11.26 -18.70 -0.61
C GLY A 202 -12.19 -19.91 -0.59
N LEU A 203 -13.34 -19.84 -1.28
CA LEU A 203 -14.28 -20.96 -1.38
C LEU A 203 -13.68 -22.18 -2.09
N LEU A 204 -12.95 -21.97 -3.17
CA LEU A 204 -12.30 -23.05 -3.94
C LEU A 204 -11.19 -23.73 -3.14
N LEU A 205 -10.54 -23.01 -2.25
CA LEU A 205 -9.37 -23.46 -1.51
C LEU A 205 -9.68 -23.74 -0.03
N LEU A 206 -10.95 -23.81 0.37
CA LEU A 206 -11.37 -24.11 1.76
C LEU A 206 -10.74 -25.38 2.34
N ALA A 207 -10.42 -26.36 1.48
CA ALA A 207 -9.78 -27.62 1.87
C ALA A 207 -8.24 -27.55 1.88
N THR A 208 -7.65 -26.46 1.41
CA THR A 208 -6.18 -26.29 1.32
C THR A 208 -5.74 -25.20 2.28
N SER A 209 -4.80 -25.51 3.15
CA SER A 209 -4.16 -24.54 4.05
C SER A 209 -2.65 -24.77 4.02
N PRO A 210 -1.82 -23.73 3.93
CA PRO A 210 -2.12 -22.29 3.80
C PRO A 210 -2.55 -21.87 2.37
N ILE A 211 -3.24 -20.72 2.25
CA ILE A 211 -3.75 -20.18 0.99
C ILE A 211 -2.98 -18.90 0.64
N ALA A 212 -2.43 -18.84 -0.59
CA ALA A 212 -1.90 -17.57 -1.11
C ALA A 212 -3.04 -16.56 -1.28
N ALA A 213 -3.00 -15.45 -0.57
CA ALA A 213 -4.11 -14.47 -0.52
C ALA A 213 -4.04 -13.41 -1.63
N THR A 214 -2.87 -13.22 -2.26
CA THR A 214 -2.63 -12.13 -3.21
C THR A 214 -3.12 -12.37 -4.67
N PRO A 215 -3.29 -13.60 -5.21
CA PRO A 215 -3.72 -13.81 -6.59
C PRO A 215 -5.00 -13.06 -7.02
N PRO A 216 -6.05 -12.93 -6.18
CA PRO A 216 -7.24 -12.15 -6.52
C PRO A 216 -6.97 -10.69 -6.88
N VAL A 217 -5.88 -10.09 -6.40
CA VAL A 217 -5.47 -8.72 -6.70
C VAL A 217 -5.17 -8.53 -8.19
N LEU A 218 -4.69 -9.57 -8.88
CA LEU A 218 -4.45 -9.52 -10.33
C LEU A 218 -5.74 -9.35 -11.12
N VAL A 219 -6.84 -9.95 -10.68
CA VAL A 219 -8.16 -9.77 -11.29
C VAL A 219 -8.58 -8.29 -11.20
N GLY A 220 -8.42 -7.69 -10.03
CA GLY A 220 -8.66 -6.26 -9.83
C GLY A 220 -7.76 -5.37 -10.69
N LEU A 221 -6.52 -5.75 -10.88
CA LEU A 221 -5.57 -5.03 -11.74
C LEU A 221 -6.03 -5.03 -13.20
N VAL A 222 -6.49 -6.16 -13.72
CA VAL A 222 -6.99 -6.29 -15.10
C VAL A 222 -8.28 -5.48 -15.29
N VAL A 223 -9.24 -5.61 -14.38
CA VAL A 223 -10.53 -4.90 -14.44
C VAL A 223 -10.35 -3.39 -14.24
N GLY A 224 -9.45 -3.00 -13.33
CA GLY A 224 -9.19 -1.61 -13.01
C GLY A 224 -8.36 -0.85 -14.05
N ARG A 225 -7.67 -1.57 -14.95
CA ARG A 225 -7.00 -0.96 -16.11
C ARG A 225 -8.07 -0.51 -17.08
N THR A 226 -8.24 0.79 -17.26
CA THR A 226 -8.99 1.31 -18.40
C THR A 226 -8.30 0.81 -19.66
N ARG A 227 -9.07 0.21 -20.60
CA ARG A 227 -8.57 0.05 -21.98
C ARG A 227 -7.94 1.39 -22.36
N ARG A 228 -6.73 1.38 -22.89
CA ARG A 228 -6.05 2.54 -23.49
C ARG A 228 -6.85 2.99 -24.74
N GLY A 229 -8.07 3.47 -24.51
CA GLY A 229 -8.80 4.27 -25.46
C GLY A 229 -8.39 5.69 -25.16
N ARG A 230 -7.41 6.20 -25.91
CA ARG A 230 -7.00 7.61 -25.95
C ARG A 230 -6.83 8.22 -24.56
N LEU A 231 -5.59 8.17 -24.04
CA LEU A 231 -5.16 9.26 -23.18
C LEU A 231 -5.61 10.53 -23.91
N PRO A 232 -6.39 11.45 -23.30
CA PRO A 232 -6.36 12.79 -23.76
C PRO A 232 -4.88 13.15 -23.67
N ILE A 233 -4.19 13.18 -24.82
CA ILE A 233 -2.95 13.91 -24.95
C ILE A 233 -3.30 15.20 -24.23
N LEU A 234 -2.64 15.45 -23.10
CA LEU A 234 -2.64 16.75 -22.48
C LEU A 234 -2.26 17.69 -23.61
N SER A 235 -3.26 18.19 -24.33
CA SER A 235 -3.16 19.40 -25.10
C SER A 235 -2.79 20.42 -24.04
N SER A 236 -1.48 20.59 -23.89
CA SER A 236 -0.91 21.49 -22.92
C SER A 236 -1.51 22.85 -23.23
N PRO A 237 -2.23 23.48 -22.29
CA PRO A 237 -2.75 24.84 -22.50
C PRO A 237 -1.63 25.87 -22.69
N LEU A 238 -0.37 25.42 -22.65
CA LEU A 238 0.82 26.23 -22.86
C LEU A 238 1.07 26.61 -24.32
N ARG A 239 0.51 25.90 -25.32
CA ARG A 239 0.71 26.26 -26.73
C ARG A 239 -0.23 27.36 -27.23
N SER A 240 -1.38 27.59 -26.57
CA SER A 240 -2.28 28.66 -26.95
C SER A 240 -1.86 30.04 -26.41
N ARG A 241 -1.20 30.10 -25.25
CA ARG A 241 -0.75 31.38 -24.66
C ARG A 241 0.44 32.02 -25.37
N THR A 242 1.30 31.25 -26.02
CA THR A 242 2.42 31.83 -26.77
C THR A 242 1.99 32.46 -28.09
N HIS A 243 0.93 31.96 -28.73
CA HIS A 243 0.40 32.56 -29.96
C HIS A 243 -0.38 33.85 -29.71
N GLU A 244 -1.13 33.95 -28.62
CA GLU A 244 -1.81 35.22 -28.26
C GLU A 244 -0.84 36.32 -27.86
N TRP A 245 0.27 35.96 -27.19
CA TRP A 245 1.26 36.92 -26.75
C TRP A 245 2.06 37.55 -27.92
N ILE A 246 2.25 36.80 -29.01
CA ILE A 246 2.91 37.31 -30.25
C ILE A 246 1.96 38.19 -31.05
N HIS A 247 0.65 37.93 -31.02
CA HIS A 247 -0.33 38.74 -31.74
C HIS A 247 -0.60 40.09 -31.02
N SER A 248 -0.66 40.13 -29.71
CA SER A 248 -0.91 41.37 -28.96
C SER A 248 0.24 42.38 -29.06
N ARG A 249 1.51 41.92 -29.16
CA ARG A 249 2.67 42.84 -29.34
C ARG A 249 2.77 43.45 -30.73
N ARG A 250 2.10 42.92 -31.75
CA ARG A 250 2.10 43.49 -33.11
C ARG A 250 1.11 44.64 -33.29
N LEU A 251 0.16 44.79 -32.42
CA LEU A 251 -0.85 45.86 -32.50
C LEU A 251 -0.41 47.15 -31.78
N ASP A 252 0.59 47.07 -30.91
CA ASP A 252 1.10 48.21 -30.14
C ASP A 252 2.40 48.84 -30.73
N ALA A 253 2.77 48.51 -31.96
CA ALA A 253 3.90 49.15 -32.62
C ALA A 253 3.53 50.60 -32.98
N PRO A 254 4.21 51.62 -32.45
CA PRO A 254 3.94 53.00 -32.77
C PRO A 254 4.12 53.25 -34.25
N LYS A 255 3.13 53.90 -34.88
CA LYS A 255 3.14 54.30 -36.27
C LYS A 255 4.31 55.29 -36.48
N PRO A 256 5.18 55.08 -37.47
CA PRO A 256 6.29 56.01 -37.72
C PRO A 256 5.79 57.41 -38.03
N PRO A 257 6.40 58.48 -37.53
CA PRO A 257 6.00 59.80 -37.82
C PRO A 257 6.44 60.19 -39.24
N GLY A 258 5.48 60.57 -40.10
CA GLY A 258 5.68 61.35 -41.28
C GLY A 258 5.93 60.61 -42.59
N SER A 259 4.85 60.41 -43.37
CA SER A 259 4.84 60.50 -44.82
C SER A 259 3.48 61.02 -45.28
#